data_3af5c1a4c84554acf9d4ee65c96d3f60
#
_entry.id   3af5c1a4c84554acf9d4ee65c96d3f60
#
_cell.length_a   1.000
_cell.length_b   1.000
_cell.length_c   1.000
_cell.angle_alpha   90.00
_cell.angle_beta   90.00
_cell.angle_gamma   90.00
#
_symmetry.space_group_name_H-M   'P 1'
#
loop_
_entity.id
_entity.type
_entity.pdbx_description
1 polymer ?
#
loop_
_entity_poly.entity_id
_entity_poly.type
_entity_poly.pdbx_seq_one_letter_code
_entity_poly.pdbx_strand_id
1 'polypeptide(L)'
;MPLTALTAWEGLFERLNIQDAGPDKTLLIIGGAGGVGSLAIPFAKHRSNVKIVATASREDSAQWCRDRGADHVVNYRNLKGELAKQGLTFVDYIFILNDTDGHWDAVGELIAPQGHICSIVENAHPLNQDKLKSKSAALHWEFMYTRSMYQTADMARQGEILNEVAKLVDNAVVESSLSETLHGLSVESITEAHQKVLDGHMRGKVVVEY
;
A
#
# COMPACT_ATOMS: atom_id res chain seq x y z
N MET A 1 7.67 3.03 -12.12
CA MET A 1 7.97 3.11 -10.68
C MET A 1 7.64 4.47 -10.04
N PRO A 2 7.89 5.65 -10.63
CA PRO A 2 7.69 6.95 -9.96
C PRO A 2 6.28 7.15 -9.36
N LEU A 3 5.22 6.89 -10.12
CA LEU A 3 3.84 7.06 -9.69
C LEU A 3 3.55 6.26 -8.40
N THR A 4 3.84 4.96 -8.42
CA THR A 4 3.58 4.10 -7.25
C THR A 4 4.48 4.42 -6.06
N ALA A 5 5.68 4.96 -6.30
CA ALA A 5 6.58 5.41 -5.26
C ALA A 5 6.05 6.66 -4.55
N LEU A 6 5.55 7.65 -5.29
CA LEU A 6 4.91 8.84 -4.72
C LEU A 6 3.70 8.45 -3.88
N THR A 7 2.80 7.62 -4.44
CA THR A 7 1.61 7.14 -3.73
C THR A 7 1.97 6.43 -2.41
N ALA A 8 2.94 5.50 -2.47
CA ALA A 8 3.39 4.77 -1.28
C ALA A 8 4.01 5.70 -0.24
N TRP A 9 4.88 6.61 -0.67
CA TRP A 9 5.59 7.54 0.21
C TRP A 9 4.65 8.53 0.87
N GLU A 10 3.83 9.24 0.07
CA GLU A 10 2.89 10.23 0.58
C GLU A 10 1.87 9.57 1.52
N GLY A 11 1.32 8.40 1.15
CA GLY A 11 0.39 7.66 2.00
C GLY A 11 1.00 7.28 3.35
N LEU A 12 2.22 6.75 3.37
CA LEU A 12 2.88 6.30 4.59
C LEU A 12 3.36 7.47 5.48
N PHE A 13 4.04 8.45 4.88
CA PHE A 13 4.80 9.43 5.64
C PHE A 13 4.14 10.81 5.75
N GLU A 14 3.19 11.12 4.88
CA GLU A 14 2.52 12.41 4.88
C GLU A 14 1.02 12.32 5.24
N ARG A 15 0.40 11.14 5.13
CA ARG A 15 -0.98 10.89 5.57
C ARG A 15 -1.03 10.10 6.87
N LEU A 16 -0.34 8.96 6.92
CA LEU A 16 -0.32 8.11 8.11
C LEU A 16 0.73 8.53 9.14
N ASN A 17 1.77 9.27 8.75
CA ASN A 17 2.87 9.77 9.61
C ASN A 17 3.55 8.65 10.42
N ILE A 18 3.82 7.50 9.80
CA ILE A 18 4.36 6.34 10.50
C ILE A 18 5.84 6.46 10.89
N GLN A 19 6.58 7.46 10.38
CA GLN A 19 8.02 7.62 10.61
C GLN A 19 8.38 7.82 12.09
N ASP A 20 7.49 8.43 12.87
CA ASP A 20 7.69 8.69 14.30
C ASP A 20 7.03 7.62 15.19
N ALA A 21 6.47 6.59 14.58
CA ALA A 21 5.79 5.52 15.31
C ALA A 21 6.78 4.52 15.93
N GLY A 22 6.49 4.07 17.14
CA GLY A 22 7.31 3.10 17.87
C GLY A 22 7.08 1.65 17.41
N PRO A 23 7.92 0.71 17.92
CA PRO A 23 7.87 -0.71 17.55
C PRO A 23 6.65 -1.45 18.10
N ASP A 24 5.90 -0.85 19.01
CA ASP A 24 4.62 -1.33 19.54
C ASP A 24 3.45 -1.07 18.58
N LYS A 25 3.65 -0.25 17.54
CA LYS A 25 2.66 0.11 16.55
C LYS A 25 2.63 -0.86 15.37
N THR A 26 1.44 -1.07 14.82
CA THR A 26 1.20 -1.99 13.72
C THR A 26 0.59 -1.26 12.51
N LEU A 27 1.19 -1.48 11.35
CA LEU A 27 0.69 -1.05 10.04
C LEU A 27 0.13 -2.27 9.29
N LEU A 28 -1.16 -2.22 8.94
CA LEU A 28 -1.79 -3.17 8.02
C LEU A 28 -1.82 -2.59 6.60
N ILE A 29 -1.21 -3.28 5.64
CA ILE A 29 -1.22 -2.92 4.22
C ILE A 29 -2.16 -3.88 3.48
N ILE A 30 -3.31 -3.39 3.04
CA ILE A 30 -4.27 -4.14 2.24
C ILE A 30 -3.90 -4.01 0.77
N GLY A 31 -3.61 -5.14 0.09
CA GLY A 31 -3.08 -5.14 -1.27
C GLY A 31 -1.54 -5.11 -1.34
N GLY A 32 -0.87 -5.76 -0.37
CA GLY A 32 0.59 -5.71 -0.20
C GLY A 32 1.41 -6.16 -1.41
N ALA A 33 0.92 -7.12 -2.22
CA ALA A 33 1.64 -7.63 -3.38
C ALA A 33 1.46 -6.77 -4.66
N GLY A 34 0.56 -5.78 -4.65
CA GLY A 34 0.34 -4.90 -5.80
C GLY A 34 1.46 -3.90 -6.02
N GLY A 35 1.36 -3.08 -7.08
CA GLY A 35 2.41 -2.14 -7.46
C GLY A 35 2.76 -1.10 -6.40
N VAL A 36 1.78 -0.58 -5.64
CA VAL A 36 2.01 0.35 -4.53
C VAL A 36 2.51 -0.39 -3.31
N GLY A 37 1.87 -1.53 -2.94
CA GLY A 37 2.25 -2.34 -1.79
C GLY A 37 3.69 -2.85 -1.85
N SER A 38 4.16 -3.21 -3.06
CA SER A 38 5.54 -3.64 -3.31
C SER A 38 6.60 -2.59 -2.95
N LEU A 39 6.23 -1.31 -2.90
CA LEU A 39 7.09 -0.20 -2.48
C LEU A 39 6.76 0.27 -1.06
N ALA A 40 5.48 0.22 -0.67
CA ALA A 40 5.05 0.63 0.67
C ALA A 40 5.71 -0.22 1.77
N ILE A 41 5.80 -1.54 1.57
CA ILE A 41 6.43 -2.44 2.55
C ILE A 41 7.89 -2.07 2.80
N PRO A 42 8.80 -2.03 1.80
CA PRO A 42 10.20 -1.70 2.04
C PRO A 42 10.39 -0.24 2.50
N PHE A 43 9.58 0.71 2.06
CA PHE A 43 9.64 2.08 2.58
C PHE A 43 9.30 2.13 4.07
N ALA A 44 8.21 1.48 4.49
CA ALA A 44 7.84 1.40 5.90
C ALA A 44 8.94 0.71 6.72
N LYS A 45 9.49 -0.40 6.21
CA LYS A 45 10.57 -1.15 6.87
C LYS A 45 11.84 -0.32 7.05
N HIS A 46 12.17 0.53 6.08
CA HIS A 46 13.39 1.34 6.11
C HIS A 46 13.25 2.60 6.99
N ARG A 47 12.07 3.25 7.01
CA ARG A 47 11.90 4.58 7.63
C ARG A 47 11.03 4.59 8.88
N SER A 48 10.58 3.44 9.35
CA SER A 48 9.82 3.36 10.60
C SER A 48 10.19 2.11 11.40
N ASN A 49 9.69 2.03 12.62
CA ASN A 49 9.87 0.86 13.47
C ASN A 49 8.58 0.05 13.63
N VAL A 50 7.53 0.38 12.89
CA VAL A 50 6.23 -0.29 13.02
C VAL A 50 6.30 -1.76 12.59
N LYS A 51 5.49 -2.60 13.21
CA LYS A 51 5.24 -3.96 12.73
C LYS A 51 4.41 -3.90 11.46
N ILE A 52 4.88 -4.54 10.39
CA ILE A 52 4.25 -4.52 9.07
C ILE A 52 3.49 -5.82 8.85
N VAL A 53 2.18 -5.70 8.69
CA VAL A 53 1.29 -6.80 8.28
C VAL A 53 0.79 -6.50 6.88
N ALA A 54 1.09 -7.37 5.91
CA ALA A 54 0.60 -7.25 4.55
C ALA A 54 -0.51 -8.25 4.26
N THR A 55 -1.41 -7.95 3.33
CA THR A 55 -2.39 -8.93 2.89
C THR A 55 -2.02 -9.56 1.56
N ALA A 56 -2.18 -10.87 1.47
CA ALA A 56 -2.11 -11.63 0.23
C ALA A 56 -3.00 -12.89 0.35
N SER A 57 -3.54 -13.39 -0.77
CA SER A 57 -4.42 -14.57 -0.78
C SER A 57 -3.78 -15.82 -1.36
N ARG A 58 -2.65 -15.70 -2.04
CA ARG A 58 -1.90 -16.79 -2.65
C ARG A 58 -0.49 -16.84 -2.07
N GLU A 59 0.13 -18.03 -2.04
CA GLU A 59 1.46 -18.21 -1.44
C GLU A 59 2.54 -17.42 -2.19
N ASP A 60 2.48 -17.35 -3.51
CA ASP A 60 3.42 -16.57 -4.32
C ASP A 60 3.38 -15.06 -4.00
N SER A 61 2.17 -14.53 -3.79
CA SER A 61 1.96 -13.15 -3.37
C SER A 61 2.36 -12.92 -1.91
N ALA A 62 2.14 -13.93 -1.07
CA ALA A 62 2.56 -13.87 0.33
C ALA A 62 4.09 -13.88 0.45
N GLN A 63 4.77 -14.74 -0.31
CA GLN A 63 6.22 -14.76 -0.35
C GLN A 63 6.80 -13.44 -0.88
N TRP A 64 6.20 -12.88 -1.93
CA TRP A 64 6.56 -11.57 -2.45
C TRP A 64 6.50 -10.45 -1.40
N CYS A 65 5.49 -10.46 -0.51
CA CYS A 65 5.40 -9.49 0.59
C CYS A 65 6.46 -9.74 1.66
N ARG A 66 6.73 -11.02 2.01
CA ARG A 66 7.78 -11.38 2.99
C ARG A 66 9.16 -10.96 2.50
N ASP A 67 9.50 -11.24 1.24
CA ASP A 67 10.79 -10.88 0.64
C ASP A 67 11.04 -9.37 0.67
N ARG A 68 9.96 -8.57 0.65
CA ARG A 68 10.01 -7.10 0.75
C ARG A 68 10.03 -6.55 2.18
N GLY A 69 9.97 -7.43 3.18
CA GLY A 69 10.14 -7.05 4.59
C GLY A 69 8.85 -6.97 5.40
N ALA A 70 7.71 -7.53 4.93
CA ALA A 70 6.54 -7.70 5.77
C ALA A 70 6.83 -8.67 6.92
N ASP A 71 6.54 -8.27 8.15
CA ASP A 71 6.76 -9.11 9.34
C ASP A 71 5.73 -10.24 9.41
N HIS A 72 4.50 -9.98 8.95
CA HIS A 72 3.44 -10.98 8.80
C HIS A 72 2.71 -10.79 7.49
N VAL A 73 2.19 -11.91 6.95
CA VAL A 73 1.27 -11.89 5.80
C VAL A 73 0.01 -12.64 6.17
N VAL A 74 -1.14 -12.02 5.93
CA VAL A 74 -2.46 -12.54 6.29
C VAL A 74 -3.39 -12.58 5.09
N ASN A 75 -4.38 -13.48 5.11
CA ASN A 75 -5.37 -13.55 4.06
C ASN A 75 -6.46 -12.50 4.28
N TYR A 76 -6.69 -11.63 3.29
CA TYR A 76 -7.69 -10.56 3.37
C TYR A 76 -9.14 -11.05 3.48
N ARG A 77 -9.43 -12.31 3.10
CA ARG A 77 -10.79 -12.87 3.15
C ARG A 77 -11.32 -13.06 4.58
N ASN A 78 -10.43 -13.12 5.56
CA ASN A 78 -10.79 -13.22 6.98
C ASN A 78 -9.79 -12.41 7.83
N LEU A 79 -9.67 -11.11 7.56
CA LEU A 79 -8.69 -10.23 8.22
C LEU A 79 -8.73 -10.34 9.74
N LYS A 80 -9.92 -10.28 10.33
CA LYS A 80 -10.08 -10.33 11.79
C LYS A 80 -9.56 -11.63 12.39
N GLY A 81 -9.95 -12.78 11.82
CA GLY A 81 -9.48 -14.08 12.27
C GLY A 81 -7.97 -14.29 12.08
N GLU A 82 -7.44 -13.82 10.96
CA GLU A 82 -6.01 -13.93 10.67
C GLU A 82 -5.15 -13.03 11.57
N LEU A 83 -5.58 -11.79 11.85
CA LEU A 83 -4.90 -10.90 12.79
C LEU A 83 -4.96 -11.43 14.22
N ALA A 84 -6.12 -11.99 14.63
CA ALA A 84 -6.25 -12.60 15.94
C ALA A 84 -5.28 -13.77 16.16
N LYS A 85 -4.98 -14.57 15.13
CA LYS A 85 -3.95 -15.62 15.18
C LYS A 85 -2.53 -15.07 15.42
N GLN A 86 -2.29 -13.80 15.03
CA GLN A 86 -1.05 -13.08 15.27
C GLN A 86 -1.05 -12.34 16.64
N GLY A 87 -2.08 -12.51 17.46
CA GLY A 87 -2.24 -11.80 18.72
C GLY A 87 -2.64 -10.33 18.57
N LEU A 88 -3.12 -9.92 17.39
CA LEU A 88 -3.49 -8.55 17.08
C LEU A 88 -5.01 -8.40 17.12
N THR A 89 -5.53 -7.65 18.11
CA THR A 89 -6.94 -7.27 18.17
C THR A 89 -7.22 -6.01 17.35
N PHE A 90 -6.26 -5.09 17.35
CA PHE A 90 -6.31 -3.82 16.64
C PHE A 90 -4.98 -3.57 15.92
N VAL A 91 -5.03 -2.68 14.93
CA VAL A 91 -3.87 -2.14 14.23
C VAL A 91 -3.93 -0.62 14.25
N ASP A 92 -2.77 0.05 14.40
CA ASP A 92 -2.72 1.50 14.58
C ASP A 92 -2.86 2.26 13.26
N TYR A 93 -2.37 1.65 12.19
CA TYR A 93 -2.40 2.23 10.84
C TYR A 93 -2.94 1.21 9.85
N ILE A 94 -3.79 1.67 8.93
CA ILE A 94 -4.29 0.85 7.82
C ILE A 94 -4.06 1.60 6.51
N PHE A 95 -3.38 0.96 5.55
CA PHE A 95 -3.18 1.48 4.22
C PHE A 95 -3.93 0.62 3.21
N ILE A 96 -5.01 1.16 2.64
CA ILE A 96 -5.90 0.47 1.70
C ILE A 96 -5.44 0.79 0.27
N LEU A 97 -4.93 -0.22 -0.44
CA LEU A 97 -4.39 -0.09 -1.79
C LEU A 97 -5.28 -0.71 -2.86
N ASN A 98 -6.37 -1.36 -2.45
CA ASN A 98 -7.40 -1.93 -3.33
C ASN A 98 -8.72 -2.07 -2.57
N ASP A 99 -9.84 -2.01 -3.30
CA ASP A 99 -11.20 -2.32 -2.85
C ASP A 99 -11.58 -1.72 -1.46
N THR A 100 -11.71 -0.40 -1.42
CA THR A 100 -12.09 0.31 -0.18
C THR A 100 -13.45 -0.16 0.34
N ASP A 101 -14.44 -0.36 -0.54
CA ASP A 101 -15.79 -0.81 -0.16
C ASP A 101 -15.76 -2.20 0.49
N GLY A 102 -15.10 -3.15 -0.16
CA GLY A 102 -15.07 -4.55 0.29
C GLY A 102 -14.35 -4.76 1.62
N HIS A 103 -13.45 -3.84 1.99
CA HIS A 103 -12.70 -3.92 3.24
C HIS A 103 -13.22 -3.03 4.36
N TRP A 104 -14.13 -2.07 4.06
CA TRP A 104 -14.51 -1.02 5.01
C TRP A 104 -15.03 -1.53 6.35
N ASP A 105 -15.85 -2.57 6.34
CA ASP A 105 -16.41 -3.13 7.56
C ASP A 105 -15.31 -3.70 8.46
N ALA A 106 -14.41 -4.48 7.90
CA ALA A 106 -13.29 -5.04 8.65
C ALA A 106 -12.32 -3.95 9.13
N VAL A 107 -12.07 -2.95 8.29
CA VAL A 107 -11.22 -1.79 8.62
C VAL A 107 -11.77 -1.03 9.83
N GLY A 108 -13.08 -0.73 9.84
CA GLY A 108 -13.73 -0.05 10.97
C GLY A 108 -13.68 -0.85 12.27
N GLU A 109 -13.68 -2.20 12.20
CA GLU A 109 -13.52 -3.06 13.38
C GLU A 109 -12.07 -3.13 13.86
N LEU A 110 -11.12 -3.21 12.96
CA LEU A 110 -9.70 -3.49 13.22
C LEU A 110 -8.89 -2.25 13.57
N ILE A 111 -9.28 -1.06 13.11
CA ILE A 111 -8.54 0.16 13.46
C ILE A 111 -8.53 0.39 14.97
N ALA A 112 -7.37 0.71 15.52
CA ALA A 112 -7.21 1.03 16.94
C ALA A 112 -7.92 2.35 17.30
N PRO A 113 -8.25 2.59 18.59
CA PRO A 113 -8.58 3.93 19.06
C PRO A 113 -7.48 4.92 18.70
N GLN A 114 -7.86 6.08 18.15
CA GLN A 114 -6.98 7.13 17.63
C GLN A 114 -6.08 6.68 16.44
N GLY A 115 -6.43 5.56 15.80
CA GLY A 115 -5.70 5.05 14.64
C GLY A 115 -5.99 5.83 13.36
N HIS A 116 -5.14 5.62 12.36
CA HIS A 116 -5.21 6.31 11.07
C HIS A 116 -5.39 5.32 9.92
N ILE A 117 -6.32 5.64 9.03
CA ILE A 117 -6.58 4.91 7.80
C ILE A 117 -6.20 5.81 6.62
N CYS A 118 -5.51 5.27 5.64
CA CYS A 118 -5.29 5.95 4.37
C CYS A 118 -5.78 5.06 3.23
N SER A 119 -6.57 5.60 2.31
CA SER A 119 -6.98 4.89 1.09
C SER A 119 -6.55 5.65 -0.16
N ILE A 120 -6.22 4.87 -1.21
CA ILE A 120 -5.89 5.36 -2.55
C ILE A 120 -6.94 4.97 -3.59
N VAL A 121 -7.95 4.21 -3.19
CA VAL A 121 -8.99 3.68 -4.11
C VAL A 121 -10.33 4.26 -3.71
N GLU A 122 -10.98 4.89 -4.67
CA GLU A 122 -12.31 5.46 -4.53
C GLU A 122 -13.33 4.39 -4.11
N ASN A 123 -14.29 4.80 -3.31
CA ASN A 123 -15.43 3.96 -2.95
C ASN A 123 -16.57 4.16 -3.95
N ALA A 124 -17.23 3.08 -4.35
CA ALA A 124 -18.42 3.10 -5.21
C ALA A 124 -19.72 3.33 -4.40
N HIS A 125 -19.69 3.01 -3.10
CA HIS A 125 -20.83 3.12 -2.22
C HIS A 125 -20.52 4.01 -1.01
N PRO A 126 -21.52 4.65 -0.36
CA PRO A 126 -21.30 5.44 0.85
C PRO A 126 -20.65 4.60 1.97
N LEU A 127 -19.54 5.09 2.51
CA LEU A 127 -18.86 4.45 3.63
C LEU A 127 -19.54 4.84 4.96
N ASN A 128 -19.83 3.86 5.80
CA ASN A 128 -20.34 4.12 7.16
C ASN A 128 -19.21 4.64 8.06
N GLN A 129 -19.05 5.97 8.11
CA GLN A 129 -18.01 6.63 8.92
C GLN A 129 -18.29 6.60 10.43
N ASP A 130 -19.52 6.30 10.86
CA ASP A 130 -19.86 6.17 12.29
C ASP A 130 -19.04 5.07 12.98
N LYS A 131 -18.55 4.09 12.22
CA LYS A 131 -17.63 3.06 12.74
C LYS A 131 -16.33 3.62 13.31
N LEU A 132 -15.92 4.78 12.85
CA LEU A 132 -14.67 5.44 13.28
C LEU A 132 -14.88 6.36 14.49
N LYS A 133 -16.11 6.85 14.70
CA LYS A 133 -16.42 7.88 15.68
C LYS A 133 -16.07 7.48 17.11
N SER A 134 -16.49 6.29 17.57
CA SER A 134 -16.23 5.84 18.94
C SER A 134 -14.75 5.60 19.25
N LYS A 135 -13.94 5.45 18.21
CA LYS A 135 -12.49 5.24 18.28
C LYS A 135 -11.71 6.53 18.05
N SER A 136 -12.36 7.64 17.69
CA SER A 136 -11.69 8.89 17.24
C SER A 136 -10.65 8.61 16.15
N ALA A 137 -10.93 7.64 15.27
CA ALA A 137 -10.02 7.26 14.19
C ALA A 137 -10.17 8.21 13.01
N ALA A 138 -9.09 8.40 12.24
CA ALA A 138 -9.05 9.29 11.09
C ALA A 138 -9.01 8.51 9.77
N LEU A 139 -9.71 9.04 8.75
CA LEU A 139 -9.60 8.59 7.36
C LEU A 139 -8.91 9.67 6.54
N HIS A 140 -7.86 9.29 5.83
CA HIS A 140 -7.11 10.10 4.89
C HIS A 140 -7.27 9.54 3.48
N TRP A 141 -7.35 10.43 2.50
CA TRP A 141 -7.21 10.08 1.10
C TRP A 141 -5.80 10.42 0.62
N GLU A 142 -5.23 9.54 -0.17
CA GLU A 142 -4.00 9.82 -0.91
C GLU A 142 -4.27 9.76 -2.42
N PHE A 143 -3.97 10.86 -3.10
CA PHE A 143 -4.01 10.98 -4.55
C PHE A 143 -2.79 11.76 -5.02
N MET A 144 -1.81 11.07 -5.56
CA MET A 144 -0.51 11.64 -5.94
C MET A 144 -0.57 12.80 -6.94
N TYR A 145 -1.69 12.98 -7.64
CA TYR A 145 -1.87 14.13 -8.54
C TYR A 145 -2.39 15.39 -7.85
N THR A 146 -2.76 15.35 -6.57
CA THR A 146 -3.32 16.51 -5.85
C THR A 146 -2.42 17.72 -5.97
N ARG A 147 -1.12 17.57 -5.71
CA ARG A 147 -0.15 18.67 -5.77
C ARG A 147 -0.06 19.32 -7.14
N SER A 148 0.02 18.53 -8.20
CA SER A 148 0.10 19.04 -9.58
C SER A 148 -1.23 19.59 -10.08
N MET A 149 -2.37 18.92 -9.78
CA MET A 149 -3.70 19.39 -10.21
C MET A 149 -4.09 20.73 -9.60
N TYR A 150 -3.80 20.91 -8.33
CA TYR A 150 -4.17 22.13 -7.59
C TYR A 150 -3.02 23.13 -7.45
N GLN A 151 -1.84 22.83 -8.04
CA GLN A 151 -0.64 23.68 -7.99
C GLN A 151 -0.33 24.16 -6.56
N THR A 152 -0.31 23.20 -5.63
CA THR A 152 -0.09 23.51 -4.22
C THR A 152 1.31 24.11 -3.98
N ALA A 153 1.45 24.91 -2.91
CA ALA A 153 2.71 25.58 -2.59
C ALA A 153 3.90 24.63 -2.39
N ASP A 154 3.62 23.37 -2.02
CA ASP A 154 4.59 22.30 -1.80
C ASP A 154 4.74 21.34 -3.00
N MET A 155 4.34 21.73 -4.21
CA MET A 155 4.39 20.90 -5.41
C MET A 155 5.79 20.32 -5.68
N ALA A 156 6.85 21.07 -5.37
CA ALA A 156 8.24 20.63 -5.52
C ALA A 156 8.60 19.42 -4.64
N ARG A 157 7.84 19.16 -3.58
CA ARG A 157 8.07 18.04 -2.65
C ARG A 157 8.09 16.68 -3.34
N GLN A 158 7.31 16.50 -4.40
CA GLN A 158 7.31 15.24 -5.16
C GLN A 158 8.66 14.97 -5.85
N GLY A 159 9.33 16.01 -6.35
CA GLY A 159 10.69 15.89 -6.88
C GLY A 159 11.71 15.47 -5.81
N GLU A 160 11.59 16.02 -4.60
CA GLU A 160 12.43 15.62 -3.45
C GLU A 160 12.21 14.16 -3.08
N ILE A 161 10.94 13.72 -2.97
CA ILE A 161 10.59 12.33 -2.68
C ILE A 161 11.18 11.39 -3.73
N LEU A 162 11.04 11.70 -5.02
CA LEU A 162 11.58 10.87 -6.09
C LEU A 162 13.11 10.78 -6.04
N ASN A 163 13.80 11.86 -5.67
CA ASN A 163 15.25 11.85 -5.47
C ASN A 163 15.65 10.97 -4.27
N GLU A 164 14.89 10.98 -3.18
CA GLU A 164 15.11 10.07 -2.06
C GLU A 164 14.88 8.60 -2.47
N VAL A 165 13.80 8.33 -3.19
CA VAL A 165 13.50 6.99 -3.71
C VAL A 165 14.60 6.50 -4.66
N ALA A 166 15.11 7.35 -5.56
CA ALA A 166 16.21 7.00 -6.46
C ALA A 166 17.46 6.55 -5.66
N LYS A 167 17.83 7.30 -4.59
CA LYS A 167 18.93 6.91 -3.71
C LYS A 167 18.71 5.57 -3.02
N LEU A 168 17.48 5.26 -2.61
CA LEU A 168 17.17 3.97 -1.99
C LEU A 168 17.31 2.81 -2.97
N VAL A 169 16.95 3.03 -4.23
CA VAL A 169 17.11 2.02 -5.30
C VAL A 169 18.59 1.87 -5.68
N ASP A 170 19.32 2.97 -5.89
CA ASP A 170 20.75 2.95 -6.24
C ASP A 170 21.61 2.26 -5.17
N ASN A 171 21.21 2.37 -3.89
CA ASN A 171 21.88 1.71 -2.77
C ASN A 171 21.32 0.31 -2.48
N ALA A 172 20.47 -0.24 -3.34
CA ALA A 172 19.84 -1.56 -3.17
C ALA A 172 19.06 -1.75 -1.86
N VAL A 173 18.58 -0.66 -1.24
CA VAL A 173 17.72 -0.70 -0.04
C VAL A 173 16.30 -1.06 -0.44
N VAL A 174 15.86 -0.62 -1.61
CA VAL A 174 14.54 -0.89 -2.17
C VAL A 174 14.70 -1.46 -3.58
N GLU A 175 14.14 -2.63 -3.79
CA GLU A 175 14.13 -3.26 -5.11
C GLU A 175 13.00 -2.70 -5.99
N SER A 176 13.19 -2.80 -7.31
CA SER A 176 12.14 -2.49 -8.28
C SER A 176 10.88 -3.32 -8.03
N SER A 177 9.73 -2.71 -8.26
CA SER A 177 8.44 -3.42 -8.27
C SER A 177 8.17 -4.17 -9.59
N LEU A 178 9.12 -4.20 -10.53
CA LEU A 178 9.00 -4.95 -11.78
C LEU A 178 8.97 -6.45 -11.48
N SER A 179 7.94 -7.14 -11.94
CA SER A 179 7.77 -8.59 -11.77
C SER A 179 7.81 -9.36 -13.07
N GLU A 180 7.49 -8.70 -14.18
CA GLU A 180 7.43 -9.36 -15.49
C GLU A 180 7.71 -8.35 -16.61
N THR A 181 8.44 -8.79 -17.63
CA THR A 181 8.66 -8.03 -18.88
C THR A 181 8.14 -8.85 -20.05
N LEU A 182 7.25 -8.25 -20.84
CA LEU A 182 6.80 -8.77 -22.12
C LEU A 182 7.65 -8.11 -23.21
N HIS A 183 8.17 -8.92 -24.14
CA HIS A 183 9.03 -8.44 -25.20
C HIS A 183 8.27 -8.22 -26.51
N GLY A 184 8.62 -7.15 -27.21
CA GLY A 184 8.00 -6.73 -28.47
C GLY A 184 6.72 -5.92 -28.27
N LEU A 185 6.72 -4.68 -28.73
CA LEU A 185 5.54 -3.82 -28.70
C LEU A 185 4.60 -4.20 -29.84
N SER A 186 3.52 -4.91 -29.52
CA SER A 186 2.49 -5.35 -30.46
C SER A 186 1.10 -5.26 -29.82
N VAL A 187 0.06 -5.43 -30.63
CA VAL A 187 -1.33 -5.51 -30.13
C VAL A 187 -1.48 -6.70 -29.17
N GLU A 188 -0.83 -7.81 -29.49
CA GLU A 188 -0.88 -9.04 -28.71
C GLU A 188 -0.24 -8.84 -27.32
N SER A 189 0.97 -8.29 -27.26
CA SER A 189 1.68 -8.06 -25.98
C SER A 189 0.96 -7.04 -25.09
N ILE A 190 0.38 -5.98 -25.68
CA ILE A 190 -0.43 -5.00 -24.94
C ILE A 190 -1.72 -5.65 -24.43
N THR A 191 -2.39 -6.45 -25.26
CA THR A 191 -3.60 -7.17 -24.84
C THR A 191 -3.31 -8.15 -23.71
N GLU A 192 -2.20 -8.88 -23.80
CA GLU A 192 -1.74 -9.79 -22.72
C GLU A 192 -1.46 -9.01 -21.42
N ALA A 193 -0.74 -7.87 -21.50
CA ALA A 193 -0.48 -7.04 -20.34
C ALA A 193 -1.77 -6.54 -19.68
N HIS A 194 -2.74 -6.07 -20.48
CA HIS A 194 -4.05 -5.65 -19.97
C HIS A 194 -4.79 -6.80 -19.30
N GLN A 195 -4.81 -7.98 -19.91
CA GLN A 195 -5.49 -9.15 -19.35
C GLN A 195 -4.89 -9.53 -18.00
N LYS A 196 -3.57 -9.58 -17.89
CA LYS A 196 -2.87 -9.85 -16.61
C LYS A 196 -3.29 -8.88 -15.50
N VAL A 197 -3.45 -7.59 -15.83
CA VAL A 197 -3.89 -6.57 -14.86
C VAL A 197 -5.36 -6.79 -14.48
N LEU A 198 -6.23 -7.07 -15.46
CA LEU A 198 -7.67 -7.30 -15.24
C LEU A 198 -7.94 -8.56 -14.41
N ASP A 199 -7.15 -9.61 -14.58
CA ASP A 199 -7.25 -10.84 -13.79
C ASP A 199 -6.97 -10.63 -12.29
N GLY A 200 -6.39 -9.48 -11.92
CA GLY A 200 -6.16 -9.10 -10.52
C GLY A 200 -5.11 -9.95 -9.80
N HIS A 201 -4.37 -10.77 -10.53
CA HIS A 201 -3.40 -11.73 -9.98
C HIS A 201 -1.94 -11.25 -10.07
N MET A 202 -1.73 -10.05 -10.57
CA MET A 202 -0.40 -9.45 -10.71
C MET A 202 0.29 -9.21 -9.36
N ARG A 203 1.59 -9.49 -9.33
CA ARG A 203 2.51 -8.98 -8.31
C ARG A 203 3.26 -7.80 -8.92
N GLY A 204 3.53 -6.77 -8.15
CA GLY A 204 4.31 -5.63 -8.63
C GLY A 204 3.76 -5.01 -9.93
N LYS A 205 4.60 -4.96 -10.96
CA LYS A 205 4.32 -4.32 -12.26
C LYS A 205 4.78 -5.18 -13.43
N VAL A 206 3.96 -5.20 -14.50
CA VAL A 206 4.36 -5.70 -15.82
C VAL A 206 4.83 -4.53 -16.69
N VAL A 207 5.83 -4.75 -17.52
CA VAL A 207 6.37 -3.81 -18.50
C VAL A 207 6.33 -4.46 -19.88
N VAL A 208 6.04 -3.69 -20.92
CA VAL A 208 6.21 -4.10 -22.32
C VAL A 208 7.42 -3.35 -22.86
N GLU A 209 8.43 -4.10 -23.32
CA GLU A 209 9.67 -3.60 -23.91
C GLU A 209 9.59 -3.70 -25.43
N TYR A 210 10.04 -2.63 -26.16
CA TYR A 210 10.11 -2.64 -27.64
C TYR A 210 11.49 -2.99 -28.17
#